data_d2cd2bda90fa1d694af9095751ee9e12
#
_entry.id   d2cd2bda90fa1d694af9095751ee9e12
#
_cell.length_a   1.000
_cell.length_b   1.000
_cell.length_c   1.000
_cell.angle_alpha   90.00
_cell.angle_beta   90.00
_cell.angle_gamma   90.00
#
_symmetry.space_group_name_H-M   'P 1'
#
loop_
_entity.id
_entity.type
_entity.pdbx_description
1 polymer ?
#
loop_
_entity_poly.entity_id
_entity_poly.type
_entity_poly.pdbx_seq_one_letter_code
_entity_poly.pdbx_strand_id
1 'polypeptide(L)'
;MAFVGWTTPIPWLCMCGMLIGVLMEKTRLANRIALFTISRVGTTPIRMYIAFLLAGFIVSAIIPDVITVDILFMAIATGMCQSLNLSVTSRSATTIVLAAFFGATISSAAYLPNNTGIIGLLMVKDMGVPFTWLGFYSENLPYQIGHALLAYTILHLFGGRELGEHISRCRACAEAELATLGKMSRDEKKTLVLALLALVAFISEPWHGIPGYFAFCSMVLLGFTPVFNLMEASDLKKVQFPILFFIAGCMAIGIVAGTLGIPAWLAGKLVPYLQQIDSNAGSSMFAYWVGVVANLVLTPVAAATSLSVPMAEIATSLNLGIKPILYSFLYGLDQFFLPYELAPALIMFATGYVRVRYLIGIMLTRMVLASLIVAFVATFIWPMMNL
;
A
#
# COMPACT_ATOMS: atom_id res chain seq x y z
N MET A 1 -19.52 20.09 -12.65
CA MET A 1 -18.47 19.06 -12.81
C MET A 1 -17.26 19.22 -11.87
N ALA A 2 -16.85 20.42 -11.47
CA ALA A 2 -15.66 20.64 -10.61
C ALA A 2 -15.68 19.88 -9.26
N PHE A 3 -16.85 19.68 -8.67
CA PHE A 3 -17.01 18.98 -7.38
C PHE A 3 -17.40 17.49 -7.51
N VAL A 4 -17.45 16.93 -8.72
CA VAL A 4 -17.88 15.54 -8.92
C VAL A 4 -16.95 14.54 -8.22
N GLY A 5 -15.67 14.85 -8.04
CA GLY A 5 -14.74 14.03 -7.29
C GLY A 5 -15.14 13.81 -5.83
N TRP A 6 -15.80 14.77 -5.21
CA TRP A 6 -16.30 14.71 -3.83
C TRP A 6 -17.55 13.83 -3.66
N THR A 7 -18.25 13.50 -4.74
CA THR A 7 -19.38 12.55 -4.69
C THR A 7 -18.90 11.09 -4.68
N THR A 8 -17.62 10.85 -4.92
CA THR A 8 -17.02 9.51 -4.81
C THR A 8 -16.64 9.18 -3.36
N PRO A 9 -16.58 7.92 -2.96
CA PRO A 9 -16.18 7.56 -1.59
C PRO A 9 -14.70 7.81 -1.28
N ILE A 10 -13.83 8.02 -2.27
CA ILE A 10 -12.37 8.05 -2.11
C ILE A 10 -11.87 9.19 -1.19
N PRO A 11 -12.24 10.48 -1.39
CA PRO A 11 -11.78 11.54 -0.51
C PRO A 11 -12.19 11.32 0.95
N TRP A 12 -13.39 10.79 1.16
CA TRP A 12 -13.92 10.49 2.50
C TRP A 12 -13.20 9.32 3.15
N LEU A 13 -12.90 8.27 2.37
CA LEU A 13 -12.09 7.14 2.83
C LEU A 13 -10.70 7.59 3.23
N CYS A 14 -10.04 8.44 2.42
CA CYS A 14 -8.73 9.00 2.74
C CYS A 14 -8.77 9.86 4.01
N MET A 15 -9.80 10.68 4.18
CA MET A 15 -9.99 11.46 5.41
C MET A 15 -10.12 10.54 6.63
N CYS A 16 -10.95 9.50 6.54
CA CYS A 16 -11.09 8.52 7.62
C CYS A 16 -9.78 7.79 7.89
N GLY A 17 -9.02 7.44 6.85
CA GLY A 17 -7.70 6.83 6.96
C GLY A 17 -6.72 7.68 7.77
N MET A 18 -6.63 8.97 7.44
CA MET A 18 -5.79 9.92 8.19
C MET A 18 -6.23 10.04 9.65
N LEU A 19 -7.54 10.08 9.92
CA LEU A 19 -8.07 10.15 11.30
C LEU A 19 -7.83 8.86 12.09
N ILE A 20 -7.92 7.70 11.44
CA ILE A 20 -7.51 6.42 12.06
C ILE A 20 -6.02 6.45 12.38
N GLY A 21 -5.19 6.98 11.48
CA GLY A 21 -3.78 7.20 11.74
C GLY A 21 -3.53 8.03 12.99
N VAL A 22 -4.22 9.17 13.12
CA VAL A 22 -4.17 10.03 14.32
C VAL A 22 -4.61 9.27 15.57
N LEU A 23 -5.68 8.48 15.49
CA LEU A 23 -6.16 7.64 16.60
C LEU A 23 -5.10 6.63 17.04
N MET A 24 -4.46 5.96 16.08
CA MET A 24 -3.42 4.97 16.34
C MET A 24 -2.16 5.59 16.94
N GLU A 25 -1.79 6.79 16.53
CA GLU A 25 -0.69 7.57 17.11
C GLU A 25 -1.00 7.96 18.56
N LYS A 26 -2.19 8.55 18.82
CA LYS A 26 -2.62 8.92 20.19
C LYS A 26 -2.60 7.73 21.15
N THR A 27 -3.06 6.59 20.71
CA THR A 27 -3.20 5.40 21.56
C THR A 27 -1.93 4.54 21.59
N ARG A 28 -0.96 4.76 20.69
CA ARG A 28 0.26 3.98 20.52
C ARG A 28 0.04 2.49 20.23
N LEU A 29 -1.18 2.10 19.84
CA LEU A 29 -1.50 0.70 19.58
C LEU A 29 -0.67 0.14 18.42
N ALA A 30 -0.52 0.90 17.33
CA ALA A 30 0.28 0.50 16.17
C ALA A 30 1.75 0.28 16.54
N ASN A 31 2.34 1.20 17.35
CA ASN A 31 3.71 1.05 17.85
C ASN A 31 3.87 -0.25 18.66
N ARG A 32 2.92 -0.54 19.55
CA ARG A 32 2.93 -1.77 20.35
C ARG A 32 2.89 -3.01 19.48
N ILE A 33 2.00 -3.05 18.47
CA ILE A 33 1.87 -4.19 17.54
C ILE A 33 3.18 -4.41 16.79
N ALA A 34 3.76 -3.35 16.23
CA ALA A 34 5.00 -3.42 15.47
C ALA A 34 6.17 -3.89 16.36
N LEU A 35 6.40 -3.24 17.49
CA LEU A 35 7.47 -3.59 18.43
C LEU A 35 7.32 -5.00 18.99
N PHE A 36 6.09 -5.40 19.34
CA PHE A 36 5.81 -6.76 19.81
C PHE A 36 6.18 -7.80 18.76
N THR A 37 5.77 -7.59 17.50
CA THR A 37 6.06 -8.52 16.41
C THR A 37 7.57 -8.62 16.15
N ILE A 38 8.27 -7.47 16.11
CA ILE A 38 9.71 -7.42 15.89
C ILE A 38 10.46 -8.09 17.05
N SER A 39 10.08 -7.83 18.28
CA SER A 39 10.74 -8.42 19.47
C SER A 39 10.57 -9.94 19.55
N ARG A 40 9.44 -10.47 19.08
CA ARG A 40 9.14 -11.91 19.14
C ARG A 40 9.70 -12.68 17.95
N VAL A 41 9.56 -12.15 16.75
CA VAL A 41 9.90 -12.84 15.49
C VAL A 41 11.32 -12.52 15.03
N GLY A 42 11.82 -11.29 15.24
CA GLY A 42 13.05 -10.75 14.64
C GLY A 42 14.36 -11.33 15.20
N THR A 43 14.55 -12.65 15.18
CA THR A 43 15.72 -13.34 15.77
C THR A 43 16.84 -13.62 14.78
N THR A 44 16.60 -13.51 13.48
CA THR A 44 17.57 -13.61 12.38
C THR A 44 17.27 -12.55 11.34
N PRO A 45 18.17 -12.20 10.40
CA PRO A 45 17.85 -11.22 9.35
C PRO A 45 16.59 -11.57 8.58
N ILE A 46 16.42 -12.82 8.18
CA ILE A 46 15.21 -13.27 7.46
C ILE A 46 13.95 -13.12 8.36
N ARG A 47 14.04 -13.53 9.61
CA ARG A 47 12.93 -13.38 10.56
C ARG A 47 12.64 -11.93 10.89
N MET A 48 13.64 -11.04 10.84
CA MET A 48 13.42 -9.59 10.99
C MET A 48 12.59 -9.05 9.82
N TYR A 49 12.89 -9.48 8.58
CA TYR A 49 12.08 -9.11 7.40
C TYR A 49 10.64 -9.62 7.55
N ILE A 50 10.47 -10.87 7.95
CA ILE A 50 9.15 -11.45 8.24
C ILE A 50 8.45 -10.67 9.36
N ALA A 51 9.17 -10.24 10.39
CA ALA A 51 8.61 -9.45 11.48
C ALA A 51 8.07 -8.10 11.01
N PHE A 52 8.82 -7.37 10.18
CA PHE A 52 8.35 -6.13 9.59
C PHE A 52 7.15 -6.36 8.66
N LEU A 53 7.19 -7.42 7.84
CA LEU A 53 6.07 -7.75 6.96
C LEU A 53 4.80 -8.11 7.75
N LEU A 54 4.91 -8.97 8.76
CA LEU A 54 3.78 -9.35 9.62
C LEU A 54 3.23 -8.16 10.42
N ALA A 55 4.12 -7.35 10.99
CA ALA A 55 3.72 -6.12 11.67
C ALA A 55 2.97 -5.18 10.71
N GLY A 56 3.50 -5.02 9.49
CA GLY A 56 2.87 -4.24 8.43
C GLY A 56 1.50 -4.77 8.06
N PHE A 57 1.33 -6.07 7.87
CA PHE A 57 0.03 -6.68 7.59
C PHE A 57 -1.01 -6.40 8.69
N ILE A 58 -0.62 -6.55 9.96
CA ILE A 58 -1.53 -6.31 11.08
C ILE A 58 -1.88 -4.82 11.19
N VAL A 59 -0.88 -3.94 11.08
CA VAL A 59 -1.07 -2.49 11.21
C VAL A 59 -1.86 -1.93 10.02
N SER A 60 -1.55 -2.35 8.79
CA SER A 60 -2.22 -1.89 7.56
C SER A 60 -3.66 -2.39 7.44
N ALA A 61 -4.00 -3.50 8.10
CA ALA A 61 -5.40 -3.94 8.18
C ALA A 61 -6.27 -2.95 8.96
N ILE A 62 -5.65 -2.20 9.87
CA ILE A 62 -6.34 -1.25 10.77
C ILE A 62 -6.21 0.18 10.25
N ILE A 63 -5.03 0.57 9.75
CA ILE A 63 -4.73 1.92 9.28
C ILE A 63 -4.82 1.95 7.75
N PRO A 64 -5.90 2.47 7.16
CA PRO A 64 -6.05 2.58 5.70
C PRO A 64 -5.32 3.82 5.15
N ASP A 65 -4.05 3.99 5.55
CA ASP A 65 -3.17 5.06 5.09
C ASP A 65 -1.71 4.62 5.14
N VAL A 66 -1.14 4.36 3.97
CA VAL A 66 0.25 3.88 3.84
C VAL A 66 1.27 4.88 4.36
N ILE A 67 0.99 6.19 4.30
CA ILE A 67 1.90 7.24 4.77
C ILE A 67 2.07 7.15 6.28
N THR A 68 0.96 7.01 7.01
CA THR A 68 0.99 6.85 8.48
C THR A 68 1.70 5.57 8.89
N VAL A 69 1.46 4.46 8.19
CA VAL A 69 2.15 3.18 8.45
C VAL A 69 3.66 3.34 8.21
N ASP A 70 4.05 3.99 7.14
CA ASP A 70 5.46 4.21 6.81
C ASP A 70 6.16 5.11 7.83
N ILE A 71 5.55 6.22 8.25
CA ILE A 71 6.11 7.09 9.32
C ILE A 71 6.39 6.29 10.59
N LEU A 72 5.44 5.45 11.01
CA LEU A 72 5.61 4.58 12.16
C LEU A 72 6.82 3.64 12.00
N PHE A 73 6.91 2.97 10.86
CA PHE A 73 7.98 2.01 10.60
C PHE A 73 9.34 2.69 10.45
N MET A 74 9.36 3.90 9.86
CA MET A 74 10.58 4.70 9.78
C MET A 74 11.06 5.17 11.15
N ALA A 75 10.15 5.54 12.05
CA ALA A 75 10.52 5.88 13.43
C ALA A 75 11.17 4.70 14.17
N ILE A 76 10.60 3.49 14.04
CA ILE A 76 11.17 2.28 14.63
C ILE A 76 12.54 1.95 14.02
N ALA A 77 12.66 1.98 12.69
CA ALA A 77 13.89 1.64 11.99
C ALA A 77 15.01 2.64 12.32
N THR A 78 14.72 3.93 12.34
CA THR A 78 15.70 4.97 12.70
C THR A 78 16.09 4.89 14.17
N GLY A 79 15.16 4.62 15.07
CA GLY A 79 15.44 4.34 16.47
C GLY A 79 16.41 3.16 16.66
N MET A 80 16.21 2.07 15.92
CA MET A 80 17.13 0.94 15.90
C MET A 80 18.52 1.35 15.39
N CYS A 81 18.60 2.07 14.26
CA CYS A 81 19.88 2.53 13.71
C CYS A 81 20.65 3.42 14.69
N GLN A 82 19.96 4.32 15.40
CA GLN A 82 20.54 5.20 16.41
C GLN A 82 21.04 4.42 17.63
N SER A 83 20.23 3.52 18.18
CA SER A 83 20.59 2.67 19.33
C SER A 83 21.79 1.75 19.06
N LEU A 84 21.98 1.37 17.81
CA LEU A 84 23.11 0.56 17.36
C LEU A 84 24.34 1.39 16.97
N ASN A 85 24.23 2.72 17.00
CA ASN A 85 25.26 3.66 16.52
C ASN A 85 25.71 3.36 15.09
N LEU A 86 24.76 2.96 14.21
CA LEU A 86 25.07 2.64 12.82
C LEU A 86 25.37 3.92 12.04
N SER A 87 26.44 3.87 11.25
CA SER A 87 26.75 4.96 10.33
C SER A 87 25.63 5.08 9.28
N VAL A 88 25.28 6.33 8.93
CA VAL A 88 24.35 6.63 7.81
C VAL A 88 24.80 6.05 6.47
N THR A 89 26.05 5.62 6.37
CA THR A 89 26.63 5.03 5.16
C THR A 89 26.67 3.51 5.19
N SER A 90 26.30 2.88 6.31
CA SER A 90 26.40 1.42 6.46
C SER A 90 25.31 0.70 5.67
N ARG A 91 25.63 -0.48 5.14
CA ARG A 91 24.66 -1.34 4.49
C ARG A 91 23.63 -1.87 5.48
N SER A 92 24.03 -2.14 6.73
CA SER A 92 23.13 -2.58 7.79
C SER A 92 22.04 -1.56 8.07
N ALA A 93 22.38 -0.25 8.18
CA ALA A 93 21.39 0.80 8.37
C ALA A 93 20.43 0.90 7.18
N THR A 94 20.96 0.92 5.95
CA THR A 94 20.15 0.89 4.72
C THR A 94 19.22 -0.33 4.70
N THR A 95 19.73 -1.52 5.10
CA THR A 95 18.93 -2.75 5.12
C THR A 95 17.80 -2.71 6.14
N ILE A 96 18.02 -2.19 7.35
CA ILE A 96 16.99 -2.02 8.38
C ILE A 96 15.89 -1.07 7.89
N VAL A 97 16.28 0.09 7.37
CA VAL A 97 15.33 1.11 6.90
C VAL A 97 14.53 0.61 5.70
N LEU A 98 15.16 -0.03 4.72
CA LEU A 98 14.46 -0.61 3.58
C LEU A 98 13.60 -1.82 3.97
N ALA A 99 13.99 -2.62 4.96
CA ALA A 99 13.16 -3.73 5.46
C ALA A 99 11.88 -3.20 6.11
N ALA A 100 11.97 -2.14 6.90
CA ALA A 100 10.83 -1.46 7.50
C ALA A 100 9.94 -0.84 6.42
N PHE A 101 10.53 -0.14 5.44
CA PHE A 101 9.82 0.45 4.31
C PHE A 101 9.05 -0.58 3.49
N PHE A 102 9.66 -1.72 3.15
CA PHE A 102 8.96 -2.82 2.47
C PHE A 102 7.87 -3.43 3.34
N GLY A 103 8.11 -3.54 4.65
CA GLY A 103 7.09 -3.98 5.61
C GLY A 103 5.87 -3.08 5.61
N ALA A 104 6.05 -1.76 5.52
CA ALA A 104 4.95 -0.81 5.44
C ALA A 104 4.24 -0.84 4.07
N THR A 105 5.00 -0.68 2.97
CA THR A 105 4.43 -0.45 1.64
C THR A 105 3.84 -1.71 1.01
N ILE A 106 4.56 -2.85 1.05
CA ILE A 106 4.07 -4.11 0.46
C ILE A 106 2.85 -4.62 1.24
N SER A 107 2.87 -4.53 2.56
CA SER A 107 1.73 -4.95 3.37
C SER A 107 0.51 -4.06 3.16
N SER A 108 0.70 -2.74 3.06
CA SER A 108 -0.38 -1.80 2.77
C SER A 108 -1.00 -2.06 1.39
N ALA A 109 -0.18 -2.38 0.39
CA ALA A 109 -0.65 -2.67 -0.96
C ALA A 109 -1.54 -3.94 -1.05
N ALA A 110 -1.49 -4.83 -0.05
CA ALA A 110 -2.37 -5.99 0.01
C ALA A 110 -3.82 -5.64 0.37
N TYR A 111 -4.05 -4.49 1.00
CA TYR A 111 -5.38 -4.06 1.44
C TYR A 111 -5.97 -3.00 0.53
N LEU A 112 -7.17 -3.22 0.04
CA LEU A 112 -7.82 -2.37 -0.94
C LEU A 112 -7.90 -0.88 -0.54
N PRO A 113 -8.25 -0.48 0.69
CA PRO A 113 -8.31 0.93 1.09
C PRO A 113 -6.98 1.66 1.11
N ASN A 114 -5.88 0.92 1.24
CA ASN A 114 -4.52 1.49 1.27
C ASN A 114 -3.89 1.55 -0.12
N ASN A 115 -4.47 0.83 -1.06
CA ASN A 115 -3.92 0.67 -2.40
C ASN A 115 -4.59 1.65 -3.37
N THR A 116 -3.83 2.22 -4.29
CA THR A 116 -4.35 2.91 -5.48
C THR A 116 -5.34 2.03 -6.27
N GLY A 117 -5.30 0.73 -6.03
CA GLY A 117 -6.23 -0.25 -6.57
C GLY A 117 -7.70 0.06 -6.32
N ILE A 118 -8.06 0.63 -5.16
CA ILE A 118 -9.46 1.03 -4.92
C ILE A 118 -9.91 2.11 -5.90
N ILE A 119 -9.02 3.03 -6.23
CA ILE A 119 -9.31 4.11 -7.19
C ILE A 119 -9.58 3.48 -8.57
N GLY A 120 -8.66 2.63 -9.03
CA GLY A 120 -8.79 1.95 -10.32
C GLY A 120 -10.07 1.13 -10.43
N LEU A 121 -10.40 0.34 -9.42
CA LEU A 121 -11.62 -0.48 -9.39
C LEU A 121 -12.90 0.35 -9.38
N LEU A 122 -12.92 1.45 -8.64
CA LEU A 122 -14.07 2.37 -8.63
C LEU A 122 -14.25 3.10 -9.95
N MET A 123 -13.16 3.41 -10.67
CA MET A 123 -13.24 4.02 -12.00
C MET A 123 -13.86 3.09 -13.05
N VAL A 124 -13.66 1.77 -12.92
CA VAL A 124 -14.21 0.77 -13.85
C VAL A 124 -15.47 0.08 -13.34
N LYS A 125 -16.04 0.54 -12.21
CA LYS A 125 -17.20 -0.08 -11.57
C LYS A 125 -18.38 -0.27 -12.53
N ASP A 126 -18.67 0.75 -13.35
CA ASP A 126 -19.79 0.75 -14.28
C ASP A 126 -19.55 -0.12 -15.53
N MET A 127 -18.35 -0.68 -15.70
CA MET A 127 -18.00 -1.64 -16.75
C MET A 127 -18.27 -3.10 -16.34
N GLY A 128 -19.02 -3.33 -15.25
CA GLY A 128 -19.40 -4.66 -14.80
C GLY A 128 -18.29 -5.45 -14.13
N VAL A 129 -17.33 -4.77 -13.51
CA VAL A 129 -16.23 -5.37 -12.75
C VAL A 129 -16.58 -5.43 -11.26
N PRO A 130 -17.20 -6.52 -10.78
CA PRO A 130 -17.52 -6.64 -9.36
C PRO A 130 -16.24 -6.83 -8.56
N PHE A 131 -16.16 -6.16 -7.43
CA PHE A 131 -15.08 -6.37 -6.47
C PHE A 131 -15.61 -6.32 -5.04
N THR A 132 -15.00 -7.13 -4.19
CA THR A 132 -15.16 -7.08 -2.74
C THR A 132 -13.77 -6.96 -2.13
N TRP A 133 -13.70 -6.57 -0.88
CA TRP A 133 -12.43 -6.51 -0.16
C TRP A 133 -11.72 -7.87 -0.15
N LEU A 134 -12.44 -8.92 0.27
CA LEU A 134 -11.88 -10.26 0.37
C LEU A 134 -11.51 -10.82 -1.01
N GLY A 135 -12.33 -10.54 -2.04
CA GLY A 135 -12.04 -10.90 -3.44
C GLY A 135 -10.74 -10.25 -3.91
N PHE A 136 -10.60 -8.94 -3.74
CA PHE A 136 -9.35 -8.25 -4.08
C PHE A 136 -8.14 -8.86 -3.38
N TYR A 137 -8.23 -9.10 -2.07
CA TYR A 137 -7.15 -9.70 -1.30
C TYR A 137 -6.75 -11.07 -1.87
N SER A 138 -7.72 -11.97 -2.09
CA SER A 138 -7.45 -13.32 -2.59
C SER A 138 -6.87 -13.33 -4.02
N GLU A 139 -7.38 -12.45 -4.89
CA GLU A 139 -6.94 -12.34 -6.29
C GLU A 139 -5.51 -11.77 -6.43
N ASN A 140 -5.10 -10.90 -5.48
CA ASN A 140 -3.81 -10.23 -5.51
C ASN A 140 -2.76 -10.86 -4.60
N LEU A 141 -3.15 -11.72 -3.65
CA LEU A 141 -2.24 -12.37 -2.70
C LEU A 141 -1.06 -13.11 -3.36
N PRO A 142 -1.24 -13.85 -4.47
CA PRO A 142 -0.12 -14.53 -5.13
C PRO A 142 0.97 -13.55 -5.60
N TYR A 143 0.58 -12.43 -6.19
CA TYR A 143 1.52 -11.38 -6.57
C TYR A 143 2.19 -10.77 -5.34
N GLN A 144 1.45 -10.44 -4.30
CA GLN A 144 1.98 -9.81 -3.09
C GLN A 144 3.01 -10.70 -2.38
N ILE A 145 2.75 -12.01 -2.30
CA ILE A 145 3.71 -12.97 -1.76
C ILE A 145 4.99 -13.00 -2.61
N GLY A 146 4.84 -13.14 -3.93
CA GLY A 146 5.99 -13.14 -4.84
C GLY A 146 6.80 -11.85 -4.77
N HIS A 147 6.11 -10.70 -4.72
CA HIS A 147 6.73 -9.39 -4.60
C HIS A 147 7.46 -9.19 -3.26
N ALA A 148 6.88 -9.64 -2.14
CA ALA A 148 7.53 -9.61 -0.84
C ALA A 148 8.78 -10.51 -0.83
N LEU A 149 8.68 -11.74 -1.32
CA LEU A 149 9.81 -12.65 -1.41
C LEU A 149 10.95 -12.06 -2.26
N LEU A 150 10.61 -11.47 -3.41
CA LEU A 150 11.57 -10.80 -4.28
C LEU A 150 12.26 -9.63 -3.55
N ALA A 151 11.48 -8.72 -2.97
CA ALA A 151 12.00 -7.53 -2.31
C ALA A 151 12.96 -7.87 -1.17
N TYR A 152 12.58 -8.81 -0.32
CA TYR A 152 13.42 -9.24 0.80
C TYR A 152 14.61 -10.11 0.37
N THR A 153 14.49 -10.88 -0.72
CA THR A 153 15.64 -11.60 -1.30
C THR A 153 16.69 -10.62 -1.80
N ILE A 154 16.30 -9.60 -2.56
CA ILE A 154 17.21 -8.56 -3.03
C ILE A 154 17.88 -7.86 -1.84
N LEU A 155 17.10 -7.52 -0.82
CA LEU A 155 17.59 -6.84 0.36
C LEU A 155 18.54 -7.72 1.19
N HIS A 156 18.26 -9.03 1.29
CA HIS A 156 19.12 -9.97 1.98
C HIS A 156 20.46 -10.15 1.28
N LEU A 157 20.45 -10.24 -0.06
CA LEU A 157 21.67 -10.29 -0.86
C LEU A 157 22.49 -8.99 -0.75
N PHE A 158 21.81 -7.85 -0.62
CA PHE A 158 22.47 -6.56 -0.48
C PHE A 158 23.18 -6.38 0.87
N GLY A 159 22.55 -6.70 1.99
CA GLY A 159 23.07 -6.36 3.32
C GLY A 159 22.69 -7.32 4.44
N GLY A 160 22.08 -8.47 4.13
CA GLY A 160 21.61 -9.41 5.16
C GLY A 160 22.72 -10.01 6.02
N ARG A 161 23.93 -10.20 5.46
CA ARG A 161 25.09 -10.69 6.22
C ARG A 161 25.54 -9.69 7.28
N GLU A 162 25.70 -8.42 6.90
CA GLU A 162 26.09 -7.34 7.82
C GLU A 162 25.02 -7.11 8.89
N LEU A 163 23.71 -7.19 8.51
CA LEU A 163 22.61 -7.10 9.45
C LEU A 163 22.67 -8.22 10.50
N GLY A 164 23.10 -9.43 10.12
CA GLY A 164 23.24 -10.57 11.02
C GLY A 164 24.10 -10.29 12.25
N GLU A 165 25.12 -9.45 12.12
CA GLU A 165 26.02 -9.05 13.21
C GLU A 165 25.31 -8.16 14.27
N HIS A 166 24.23 -7.49 13.88
CA HIS A 166 23.51 -6.54 14.73
C HIS A 166 22.14 -7.07 15.22
N ILE A 167 21.70 -8.23 14.75
CA ILE A 167 20.32 -8.70 14.90
C ILE A 167 19.88 -8.84 16.37
N SER A 168 20.75 -9.34 17.24
CA SER A 168 20.46 -9.49 18.68
C SER A 168 20.24 -8.14 19.35
N ARG A 169 21.01 -7.12 18.95
CA ARG A 169 20.86 -5.74 19.44
C ARG A 169 19.61 -5.07 18.88
N CYS A 170 19.26 -5.29 17.60
CA CYS A 170 18.00 -4.80 17.02
C CYS A 170 16.81 -5.31 17.82
N ARG A 171 16.81 -6.61 18.15
CA ARG A 171 15.76 -7.21 18.96
C ARG A 171 15.72 -6.63 20.37
N ALA A 172 16.85 -6.51 21.04
CA ALA A 172 16.94 -5.94 22.38
C ALA A 172 16.44 -4.47 22.41
N CYS A 173 16.71 -3.70 21.36
CA CYS A 173 16.20 -2.35 21.20
C CYS A 173 14.64 -2.35 21.12
N ALA A 174 14.07 -3.22 20.30
CA ALA A 174 12.62 -3.35 20.20
C ALA A 174 11.97 -3.82 21.52
N GLU A 175 12.61 -4.74 22.24
CA GLU A 175 12.17 -5.19 23.57
C GLU A 175 12.22 -4.07 24.61
N ALA A 176 13.29 -3.28 24.63
CA ALA A 176 13.43 -2.13 25.51
C ALA A 176 12.38 -1.06 25.23
N GLU A 177 12.17 -0.72 23.95
CA GLU A 177 11.16 0.26 23.56
C GLU A 177 9.74 -0.23 23.86
N LEU A 178 9.44 -1.51 23.62
CA LEU A 178 8.18 -2.12 24.00
C LEU A 178 7.95 -2.04 25.53
N ALA A 179 9.01 -2.23 26.32
CA ALA A 179 8.92 -2.16 27.78
C ALA A 179 8.58 -0.73 28.25
N THR A 180 9.03 0.32 27.56
CA THR A 180 8.66 1.70 27.89
C THR A 180 7.17 2.00 27.72
N LEU A 181 6.49 1.28 26.84
CA LEU A 181 5.03 1.40 26.63
C LEU A 181 4.23 0.86 27.84
N GLY A 182 4.84 0.05 28.69
CA GLY A 182 4.19 -0.52 29.87
C GLY A 182 3.00 -1.43 29.53
N LYS A 183 2.02 -1.52 30.46
CA LYS A 183 0.79 -2.30 30.26
C LYS A 183 -0.13 -1.59 29.27
N MET A 184 -0.90 -2.38 28.51
CA MET A 184 -1.90 -1.88 27.56
C MET A 184 -2.93 -0.97 28.24
N SER A 185 -3.02 0.27 27.78
CA SER A 185 -3.92 1.28 28.33
C SER A 185 -5.40 0.97 28.01
N ARG A 186 -6.31 1.70 28.67
CA ARG A 186 -7.74 1.57 28.38
C ARG A 186 -8.06 2.02 26.95
N ASP A 187 -7.39 3.07 26.49
CA ASP A 187 -7.61 3.64 25.16
C ASP A 187 -7.05 2.74 24.07
N GLU A 188 -5.88 2.11 24.28
CA GLU A 188 -5.37 1.05 23.39
C GLU A 188 -6.38 -0.10 23.25
N LYS A 189 -6.99 -0.55 24.38
CA LYS A 189 -7.99 -1.63 24.34
C LYS A 189 -9.25 -1.24 23.58
N LYS A 190 -9.77 -0.02 23.81
CA LYS A 190 -10.93 0.50 23.08
C LYS A 190 -10.63 0.60 21.59
N THR A 191 -9.45 1.11 21.22
CA THR A 191 -9.01 1.20 19.82
C THR A 191 -8.88 -0.18 19.18
N LEU A 192 -8.33 -1.16 19.91
CA LEU A 192 -8.26 -2.55 19.44
C LEU A 192 -9.65 -3.14 19.19
N VAL A 193 -10.61 -2.90 20.08
CA VAL A 193 -12.00 -3.36 19.89
C VAL A 193 -12.61 -2.73 18.64
N LEU A 194 -12.46 -1.40 18.43
CA LEU A 194 -12.96 -0.74 17.23
C LEU A 194 -12.31 -1.29 15.95
N ALA A 195 -11.00 -1.53 15.98
CA ALA A 195 -10.27 -2.12 14.89
C ALA A 195 -10.75 -3.53 14.54
N LEU A 196 -10.96 -4.37 15.55
CA LEU A 196 -11.50 -5.72 15.36
C LEU A 196 -12.93 -5.70 14.80
N LEU A 197 -13.78 -4.78 15.27
CA LEU A 197 -15.14 -4.60 14.73
C LEU A 197 -15.09 -4.17 13.26
N ALA A 198 -14.19 -3.25 12.90
CA ALA A 198 -13.99 -2.86 11.51
C ALA A 198 -13.54 -4.04 10.65
N LEU A 199 -12.58 -4.83 11.10
CA LEU A 199 -12.11 -6.03 10.39
C LEU A 199 -13.23 -7.07 10.21
N VAL A 200 -14.05 -7.32 11.24
CA VAL A 200 -15.22 -8.20 11.15
C VAL A 200 -16.19 -7.68 10.08
N ALA A 201 -16.47 -6.37 10.07
CA ALA A 201 -17.34 -5.76 9.09
C ALA A 201 -16.80 -5.92 7.66
N PHE A 202 -15.47 -5.84 7.45
CA PHE A 202 -14.86 -6.12 6.14
C PHE A 202 -15.00 -7.56 5.70
N ILE A 203 -14.69 -8.49 6.59
CA ILE A 203 -14.75 -9.93 6.28
C ILE A 203 -16.20 -10.34 5.99
N SER A 204 -17.17 -9.72 6.67
CA SER A 204 -18.58 -10.01 6.52
C SER A 204 -19.28 -9.26 5.36
N GLU A 205 -18.59 -8.39 4.62
CA GLU A 205 -19.11 -7.66 3.46
C GLU A 205 -19.91 -8.54 2.47
N PRO A 206 -19.46 -9.76 2.10
CA PRO A 206 -20.19 -10.62 1.19
C PRO A 206 -21.58 -11.04 1.68
N TRP A 207 -21.83 -11.03 3.00
CA TRP A 207 -23.11 -11.45 3.59
C TRP A 207 -24.11 -10.31 3.78
N HIS A 208 -23.62 -9.11 4.10
CA HIS A 208 -24.51 -7.95 4.35
C HIS A 208 -24.53 -6.93 3.23
N GLY A 209 -23.63 -7.02 2.24
CA GLY A 209 -23.60 -6.15 1.06
C GLY A 209 -23.23 -4.68 1.34
N ILE A 210 -22.83 -4.34 2.57
CA ILE A 210 -22.41 -2.97 2.91
C ILE A 210 -20.94 -2.82 2.55
N PRO A 211 -20.57 -1.90 1.65
CA PRO A 211 -19.18 -1.71 1.25
C PRO A 211 -18.26 -1.43 2.44
N GLY A 212 -17.09 -2.08 2.44
CA GLY A 212 -16.15 -2.05 3.58
C GLY A 212 -15.65 -0.66 3.98
N TYR A 213 -15.68 0.34 3.09
CA TYR A 213 -15.30 1.70 3.46
C TYR A 213 -16.23 2.33 4.52
N PHE A 214 -17.49 1.89 4.64
CA PHE A 214 -18.36 2.33 5.73
C PHE A 214 -17.86 1.88 7.11
N ALA A 215 -17.17 0.74 7.18
CA ALA A 215 -16.60 0.26 8.45
C ALA A 215 -15.50 1.22 8.96
N PHE A 216 -14.65 1.74 8.08
CA PHE A 216 -13.65 2.76 8.47
C PHE A 216 -14.30 4.05 8.91
N CYS A 217 -15.28 4.55 8.16
CA CYS A 217 -16.02 5.74 8.55
C CYS A 217 -16.71 5.55 9.91
N SER A 218 -17.32 4.40 10.13
CA SER A 218 -17.97 4.07 11.40
C SER A 218 -16.96 4.00 12.56
N MET A 219 -15.78 3.42 12.35
CA MET A 219 -14.70 3.38 13.35
C MET A 219 -14.32 4.80 13.80
N VAL A 220 -14.13 5.71 12.84
CA VAL A 220 -13.80 7.12 13.13
C VAL A 220 -14.93 7.79 13.90
N LEU A 221 -16.17 7.68 13.42
CA LEU A 221 -17.33 8.28 14.08
C LEU A 221 -17.52 7.77 15.51
N LEU A 222 -17.38 6.46 15.73
CA LEU A 222 -17.44 5.87 17.05
C LEU A 222 -16.31 6.39 17.96
N GLY A 223 -15.12 6.63 17.42
CA GLY A 223 -14.01 7.24 18.15
C GLY A 223 -14.33 8.61 18.76
N PHE A 224 -15.18 9.41 18.10
CA PHE A 224 -15.65 10.72 18.60
C PHE A 224 -16.81 10.63 19.58
N THR A 225 -17.44 9.46 19.73
CA THR A 225 -18.59 9.33 20.65
C THR A 225 -18.15 9.38 22.12
N PRO A 226 -19.01 9.85 23.05
CA PRO A 226 -18.70 9.86 24.46
C PRO A 226 -18.42 8.45 25.06
N VAL A 227 -18.93 7.39 24.42
CA VAL A 227 -18.71 5.99 24.84
C VAL A 227 -17.23 5.59 24.70
N PHE A 228 -16.64 5.91 23.56
CA PHE A 228 -15.23 5.61 23.31
C PHE A 228 -14.33 6.74 23.79
N ASN A 229 -14.70 7.99 23.52
CA ASN A 229 -13.96 9.20 23.90
C ASN A 229 -12.46 9.11 23.57
N LEU A 230 -12.16 8.71 22.34
CA LEU A 230 -10.78 8.50 21.86
C LEU A 230 -10.30 9.67 21.02
N MET A 231 -11.23 10.40 20.37
CA MET A 231 -10.95 11.48 19.45
C MET A 231 -11.68 12.76 19.87
N GLU A 232 -11.08 13.89 19.55
CA GLU A 232 -11.61 15.23 19.84
C GLU A 232 -11.71 16.04 18.55
N ALA A 233 -12.52 17.09 18.55
CA ALA A 233 -12.65 18.00 17.40
C ALA A 233 -11.30 18.62 16.96
N SER A 234 -10.37 18.76 17.89
CA SER A 234 -9.00 19.22 17.61
C SER A 234 -8.21 18.26 16.72
N ASP A 235 -8.52 16.96 16.73
CA ASP A 235 -7.84 15.96 15.90
C ASP A 235 -8.15 16.15 14.41
N LEU A 236 -9.28 16.74 14.06
CA LEU A 236 -9.62 17.11 12.69
C LEU A 236 -8.61 18.08 12.06
N LYS A 237 -7.91 18.88 12.88
CA LYS A 237 -6.88 19.81 12.40
C LYS A 237 -5.63 19.08 11.88
N LYS A 238 -5.45 17.80 12.25
CA LYS A 238 -4.32 16.97 11.79
C LYS A 238 -4.56 16.37 10.40
N VAL A 239 -5.80 16.46 9.88
CA VAL A 239 -6.14 16.02 8.53
C VAL A 239 -5.47 16.94 7.51
N GLN A 240 -4.76 16.36 6.56
CA GLN A 240 -4.11 17.10 5.49
C GLN A 240 -5.10 17.41 4.37
N PHE A 241 -5.95 18.39 4.57
CA PHE A 241 -6.98 18.81 3.61
C PHE A 241 -6.46 19.07 2.18
N PRO A 242 -5.24 19.63 1.96
CA PRO A 242 -4.69 19.79 0.61
C PRO A 242 -4.62 18.48 -0.17
N ILE A 243 -4.31 17.36 0.49
CA ILE A 243 -4.27 16.04 -0.14
C ILE A 243 -5.68 15.59 -0.54
N LEU A 244 -6.70 15.86 0.28
CA LEU A 244 -8.08 15.52 -0.06
C LEU A 244 -8.58 16.31 -1.28
N PHE A 245 -8.27 17.59 -1.37
CA PHE A 245 -8.58 18.42 -2.55
C PHE A 245 -7.85 17.93 -3.80
N PHE A 246 -6.58 17.53 -3.67
CA PHE A 246 -5.82 16.95 -4.76
C PHE A 246 -6.46 15.64 -5.26
N ILE A 247 -6.81 14.72 -4.35
CA ILE A 247 -7.46 13.45 -4.71
C ILE A 247 -8.81 13.70 -5.38
N ALA A 248 -9.65 14.58 -4.82
CA ALA A 248 -10.93 14.93 -5.42
C ALA A 248 -10.78 15.57 -6.81
N GLY A 249 -9.74 16.39 -7.01
CA GLY A 249 -9.39 16.97 -8.30
C GLY A 249 -8.99 15.89 -9.31
N CYS A 250 -8.12 14.95 -8.92
CA CYS A 250 -7.73 13.81 -9.78
C CYS A 250 -8.96 12.98 -10.19
N MET A 251 -9.86 12.68 -9.24
CA MET A 251 -11.12 11.96 -9.52
C MET A 251 -12.00 12.74 -10.52
N ALA A 252 -12.14 14.05 -10.32
CA ALA A 252 -12.90 14.89 -11.24
C ALA A 252 -12.31 14.88 -12.66
N ILE A 253 -10.99 14.97 -12.80
CA ILE A 253 -10.30 14.89 -14.10
C ILE A 253 -10.60 13.54 -14.78
N GLY A 254 -10.48 12.43 -14.06
CA GLY A 254 -10.77 11.09 -14.61
C GLY A 254 -12.22 10.95 -15.08
N ILE A 255 -13.19 11.41 -14.28
CA ILE A 255 -14.62 11.38 -14.63
C ILE A 255 -14.89 12.25 -15.86
N VAL A 256 -14.34 13.48 -15.91
CA VAL A 256 -14.51 14.37 -17.06
C VAL A 256 -13.86 13.78 -18.31
N ALA A 257 -12.67 13.20 -18.20
CA ALA A 257 -12.02 12.51 -19.32
C ALA A 257 -12.91 11.39 -19.87
N GLY A 258 -13.58 10.62 -18.99
CA GLY A 258 -14.56 9.60 -19.39
C GLY A 258 -15.72 10.19 -20.18
N THR A 259 -16.31 11.31 -19.74
CA THR A 259 -17.41 11.97 -20.44
C THR A 259 -17.02 12.55 -21.81
N LEU A 260 -15.75 12.90 -21.98
CA LEU A 260 -15.17 13.41 -23.24
C LEU A 260 -14.72 12.30 -24.20
N GLY A 261 -14.87 11.02 -23.83
CA GLY A 261 -14.45 9.89 -24.66
C GLY A 261 -12.94 9.72 -24.82
N ILE A 262 -12.13 10.38 -23.97
CA ILE A 262 -10.67 10.28 -24.00
C ILE A 262 -10.19 8.84 -23.79
N PRO A 263 -10.77 8.03 -22.86
CA PRO A 263 -10.40 6.62 -22.71
C PRO A 263 -10.54 5.81 -24.00
N ALA A 264 -11.68 5.91 -24.67
CA ALA A 264 -11.97 5.18 -25.91
C ALA A 264 -11.03 5.63 -27.04
N TRP A 265 -10.75 6.93 -27.15
CA TRP A 265 -9.78 7.45 -28.11
C TRP A 265 -8.38 6.89 -27.87
N LEU A 266 -7.92 6.87 -26.60
CA LEU A 266 -6.61 6.35 -26.24
C LEU A 266 -6.52 4.83 -26.49
N ALA A 267 -7.54 4.08 -26.08
CA ALA A 267 -7.64 2.65 -26.36
C ALA A 267 -7.55 2.37 -27.86
N GLY A 268 -8.32 3.09 -28.69
CA GLY A 268 -8.27 2.95 -30.16
C GLY A 268 -6.90 3.19 -30.77
N LYS A 269 -6.05 4.01 -30.14
CA LYS A 269 -4.67 4.21 -30.58
C LYS A 269 -3.72 3.09 -30.15
N LEU A 270 -3.95 2.46 -29.01
CA LEU A 270 -3.04 1.45 -28.43
C LEU A 270 -3.40 0.03 -28.85
N VAL A 271 -4.69 -0.28 -29.03
CA VAL A 271 -5.18 -1.63 -29.40
C VAL A 271 -4.47 -2.21 -30.64
N PRO A 272 -4.24 -1.48 -31.77
CA PRO A 272 -3.58 -2.04 -32.93
C PRO A 272 -2.16 -2.58 -32.65
N TYR A 273 -1.45 -1.97 -31.71
CA TYR A 273 -0.11 -2.43 -31.30
C TYR A 273 -0.21 -3.64 -30.38
N LEU A 274 -1.24 -3.70 -29.53
CA LEU A 274 -1.45 -4.77 -28.57
C LEU A 274 -2.00 -6.04 -29.20
N GLN A 275 -2.76 -5.95 -30.28
CA GLN A 275 -3.24 -7.10 -31.06
C GLN A 275 -2.11 -7.99 -31.59
N GLN A 276 -0.88 -7.47 -31.64
CA GLN A 276 0.31 -8.24 -32.00
C GLN A 276 0.87 -9.06 -30.84
N ILE A 277 0.37 -8.82 -29.61
CA ILE A 277 0.80 -9.52 -28.41
C ILE A 277 -0.18 -10.67 -28.16
N ASP A 278 0.17 -11.86 -28.61
CA ASP A 278 -0.71 -13.05 -28.58
C ASP A 278 -0.57 -13.87 -27.29
N SER A 279 -0.51 -13.19 -26.12
CA SER A 279 -0.45 -13.88 -24.84
C SER A 279 -0.95 -13.02 -23.65
N ASN A 280 -1.66 -13.67 -22.72
CA ASN A 280 -2.11 -13.03 -21.46
C ASN A 280 -0.90 -12.44 -20.67
N ALA A 281 0.23 -13.15 -20.66
CA ALA A 281 1.46 -12.67 -20.03
C ALA A 281 1.98 -11.39 -20.68
N GLY A 282 2.02 -11.35 -22.00
CA GLY A 282 2.49 -10.18 -22.75
C GLY A 282 1.62 -8.97 -22.54
N SER A 283 0.29 -9.13 -22.60
CA SER A 283 -0.68 -8.06 -22.35
C SER A 283 -0.61 -7.53 -20.92
N SER A 284 -0.47 -8.43 -19.94
CA SER A 284 -0.30 -8.07 -18.53
C SER A 284 1.04 -7.36 -18.28
N MET A 285 2.14 -7.82 -18.89
CA MET A 285 3.42 -7.13 -18.82
C MET A 285 3.37 -5.74 -19.47
N PHE A 286 2.69 -5.61 -20.59
CA PHE A 286 2.48 -4.30 -21.21
C PHE A 286 1.74 -3.36 -20.26
N ALA A 287 0.62 -3.80 -19.69
CA ALA A 287 -0.16 -3.00 -18.74
C ALA A 287 0.70 -2.60 -17.51
N TYR A 288 1.50 -3.51 -16.99
CA TYR A 288 2.45 -3.24 -15.91
C TYR A 288 3.44 -2.11 -16.29
N TRP A 289 4.09 -2.21 -17.45
CA TRP A 289 5.05 -1.20 -17.88
C TRP A 289 4.39 0.14 -18.23
N VAL A 290 3.15 0.14 -18.72
CA VAL A 290 2.35 1.37 -18.84
C VAL A 290 2.17 2.03 -17.47
N GLY A 291 1.87 1.25 -16.43
CA GLY A 291 1.80 1.75 -15.05
C GLY A 291 3.12 2.35 -14.58
N VAL A 292 4.23 1.65 -14.78
CA VAL A 292 5.58 2.14 -14.43
C VAL A 292 5.88 3.47 -15.11
N VAL A 293 5.66 3.56 -16.42
CA VAL A 293 5.92 4.80 -17.19
C VAL A 293 4.98 5.92 -16.77
N ALA A 294 3.71 5.60 -16.52
CA ALA A 294 2.76 6.59 -16.03
C ALA A 294 3.17 7.17 -14.67
N ASN A 295 3.72 6.34 -13.77
CA ASN A 295 4.16 6.77 -12.44
C ASN A 295 5.38 7.71 -12.49
N LEU A 296 6.19 7.68 -13.55
CA LEU A 296 7.29 8.64 -13.74
C LEU A 296 6.81 10.08 -14.02
N VAL A 297 5.62 10.21 -14.61
CA VAL A 297 5.10 11.51 -15.10
C VAL A 297 3.94 11.99 -14.21
N LEU A 298 3.15 11.06 -13.71
CA LEU A 298 1.95 11.31 -12.89
C LEU A 298 2.15 10.73 -11.50
N THR A 299 1.42 11.25 -10.52
CA THR A 299 1.32 10.52 -9.24
C THR A 299 0.49 9.24 -9.42
N PRO A 300 0.69 8.19 -8.60
CA PRO A 300 -0.09 6.95 -8.69
C PRO A 300 -1.61 7.20 -8.69
N VAL A 301 -2.09 8.15 -7.86
CA VAL A 301 -3.51 8.54 -7.80
C VAL A 301 -3.98 9.13 -9.13
N ALA A 302 -3.23 10.08 -9.70
CA ALA A 302 -3.59 10.71 -10.97
C ALA A 302 -3.57 9.70 -12.13
N ALA A 303 -2.58 8.82 -12.16
CA ALA A 303 -2.48 7.77 -13.17
C ALA A 303 -3.62 6.74 -13.04
N ALA A 304 -3.94 6.29 -11.82
CA ALA A 304 -5.05 5.37 -11.60
C ALA A 304 -6.40 5.97 -12.02
N THR A 305 -6.66 7.24 -11.70
CA THR A 305 -7.91 7.91 -12.09
C THR A 305 -8.03 8.11 -13.60
N SER A 306 -6.92 8.42 -14.28
CA SER A 306 -6.94 8.79 -15.69
C SER A 306 -6.84 7.59 -16.64
N LEU A 307 -6.13 6.53 -16.24
CA LEU A 307 -5.76 5.43 -17.15
C LEU A 307 -6.47 4.10 -16.84
N SER A 308 -7.16 3.94 -15.70
CA SER A 308 -7.83 2.68 -15.39
C SER A 308 -8.96 2.36 -16.38
N VAL A 309 -9.76 3.36 -16.77
CA VAL A 309 -10.81 3.16 -17.79
C VAL A 309 -10.22 2.82 -19.15
N PRO A 310 -9.21 3.56 -19.69
CA PRO A 310 -8.50 3.15 -20.91
C PRO A 310 -7.95 1.71 -20.85
N MET A 311 -7.37 1.29 -19.74
CA MET A 311 -6.86 -0.08 -19.59
C MET A 311 -7.98 -1.12 -19.64
N ALA A 312 -9.12 -0.84 -19.01
CA ALA A 312 -10.28 -1.71 -19.06
C ALA A 312 -10.89 -1.77 -20.47
N GLU A 313 -10.96 -0.67 -21.20
CA GLU A 313 -11.43 -0.64 -22.60
C GLU A 313 -10.51 -1.42 -23.54
N ILE A 314 -9.19 -1.31 -23.34
CA ILE A 314 -8.19 -2.10 -24.07
C ILE A 314 -8.42 -3.58 -23.79
N ALA A 315 -8.60 -3.99 -22.52
CA ALA A 315 -8.84 -5.37 -22.16
C ALA A 315 -10.11 -5.91 -22.84
N THR A 316 -11.21 -5.15 -22.82
CA THR A 316 -12.46 -5.51 -23.48
C THR A 316 -12.28 -5.65 -25.00
N SER A 317 -11.59 -4.71 -25.63
CA SER A 317 -11.34 -4.70 -27.08
C SER A 317 -10.49 -5.89 -27.55
N LEU A 318 -9.66 -6.43 -26.67
CA LEU A 318 -8.81 -7.60 -26.91
C LEU A 318 -9.42 -8.92 -26.44
N ASN A 319 -10.69 -8.91 -25.94
CA ASN A 319 -11.35 -10.05 -25.32
C ASN A 319 -10.55 -10.65 -24.15
N LEU A 320 -9.83 -9.80 -23.39
CA LEU A 320 -9.09 -10.18 -22.18
C LEU A 320 -9.91 -9.87 -20.93
N GLY A 321 -9.59 -10.55 -19.83
CA GLY A 321 -10.14 -10.21 -18.52
C GLY A 321 -9.74 -8.79 -18.09
N ILE A 322 -10.72 -7.97 -17.67
CA ILE A 322 -10.45 -6.59 -17.24
C ILE A 322 -9.57 -6.58 -15.98
N LYS A 323 -9.86 -7.45 -15.00
CA LYS A 323 -9.13 -7.50 -13.74
C LYS A 323 -7.63 -7.79 -13.90
N PRO A 324 -7.18 -8.82 -14.65
CA PRO A 324 -5.77 -9.08 -14.87
C PRO A 324 -4.99 -7.90 -15.46
N ILE A 325 -5.56 -7.24 -16.46
CA ILE A 325 -4.94 -6.07 -17.09
C ILE A 325 -4.90 -4.88 -16.11
N LEU A 326 -6.02 -4.62 -15.43
CA LEU A 326 -6.11 -3.54 -14.46
C LEU A 326 -5.16 -3.76 -13.27
N TYR A 327 -5.10 -4.97 -12.70
CA TYR A 327 -4.19 -5.29 -11.60
C TYR A 327 -2.74 -5.16 -12.04
N SER A 328 -2.38 -5.64 -13.21
CA SER A 328 -1.03 -5.49 -13.76
C SER A 328 -0.64 -4.03 -13.91
N PHE A 329 -1.52 -3.18 -14.43
CA PHE A 329 -1.34 -1.74 -14.51
C PHE A 329 -1.14 -1.11 -13.13
N LEU A 330 -1.97 -1.45 -12.16
CA LEU A 330 -1.89 -0.94 -10.78
C LEU A 330 -0.60 -1.40 -10.08
N TYR A 331 -0.13 -2.63 -10.33
CA TYR A 331 1.18 -3.08 -9.83
C TYR A 331 2.33 -2.28 -10.43
N GLY A 332 2.20 -1.83 -11.67
CA GLY A 332 3.15 -0.91 -12.28
C GLY A 332 3.17 0.45 -11.60
N LEU A 333 2.01 0.97 -11.20
CA LEU A 333 1.91 2.23 -10.44
C LEU A 333 2.55 2.15 -9.05
N ASP A 334 2.62 0.96 -8.45
CA ASP A 334 3.26 0.72 -7.16
C ASP A 334 4.80 0.55 -7.28
N GLN A 335 5.36 0.65 -8.49
CA GLN A 335 6.79 0.64 -8.71
C GLN A 335 7.34 2.06 -8.77
N PHE A 336 8.45 2.26 -8.09
CA PHE A 336 9.18 3.52 -8.06
C PHE A 336 10.66 3.23 -7.86
N PHE A 337 11.52 4.12 -8.30
CA PHE A 337 12.97 4.06 -8.09
C PHE A 337 13.56 5.42 -7.70
N LEU A 338 12.80 6.49 -7.84
CA LEU A 338 13.18 7.82 -7.36
C LEU A 338 12.34 8.21 -6.13
N PRO A 339 12.91 8.89 -5.14
CA PRO A 339 12.20 9.20 -3.90
C PRO A 339 10.93 10.04 -4.08
N TYR A 340 10.89 10.90 -5.10
CA TYR A 340 9.75 11.81 -5.32
C TYR A 340 8.51 11.14 -5.92
N GLU A 341 8.63 9.93 -6.46
CA GLU A 341 7.52 9.23 -7.13
C GLU A 341 6.44 8.77 -6.13
N LEU A 342 6.85 8.56 -4.88
CA LEU A 342 5.95 8.09 -3.82
C LEU A 342 6.24 8.79 -2.50
N ALA A 343 5.21 9.31 -1.82
CA ALA A 343 5.37 10.01 -0.54
C ALA A 343 6.07 9.17 0.55
N PRO A 344 5.73 7.89 0.77
CA PRO A 344 6.50 7.00 1.66
C PRO A 344 7.98 6.90 1.29
N ALA A 345 8.32 6.83 0.00
CA ALA A 345 9.72 6.76 -0.43
C ALA A 345 10.50 8.04 -0.10
N LEU A 346 9.84 9.21 -0.16
CA LEU A 346 10.43 10.48 0.25
C LEU A 346 10.67 10.51 1.77
N ILE A 347 9.73 10.03 2.57
CA ILE A 347 9.85 9.92 4.03
C ILE A 347 11.00 8.99 4.39
N MET A 348 11.05 7.81 3.80
CA MET A 348 12.13 6.85 3.99
C MET A 348 13.50 7.47 3.62
N PHE A 349 13.58 8.15 2.49
CA PHE A 349 14.82 8.80 2.04
C PHE A 349 15.24 9.95 2.98
N ALA A 350 14.28 10.71 3.51
CA ALA A 350 14.53 11.81 4.46
C ALA A 350 15.13 11.34 5.79
N THR A 351 15.07 10.04 6.12
CA THR A 351 15.78 9.50 7.30
C THR A 351 17.30 9.63 7.21
N GLY A 352 17.86 9.81 6.01
CA GLY A 352 19.29 9.95 5.75
C GLY A 352 20.09 8.64 5.76
N TYR A 353 19.48 7.50 6.10
CA TYR A 353 20.16 6.19 6.16
C TYR A 353 20.21 5.45 4.83
N VAL A 354 19.54 5.94 3.79
CA VAL A 354 19.48 5.30 2.49
C VAL A 354 20.17 6.16 1.42
N ARG A 355 21.26 5.66 0.85
CA ARG A 355 21.94 6.34 -0.25
C ARG A 355 21.15 6.20 -1.54
N VAL A 356 21.05 7.29 -2.33
CA VAL A 356 20.35 7.33 -3.62
C VAL A 356 20.77 6.16 -4.54
N ARG A 357 22.08 5.90 -4.66
CA ARG A 357 22.58 4.83 -5.54
C ARG A 357 22.10 3.43 -5.11
N TYR A 358 21.97 3.18 -3.82
CA TYR A 358 21.47 1.92 -3.29
C TYR A 358 19.96 1.79 -3.50
N LEU A 359 19.24 2.88 -3.25
CA LEU A 359 17.81 2.96 -3.51
C LEU A 359 17.52 2.64 -4.97
N ILE A 360 18.12 3.40 -5.90
CA ILE A 360 17.91 3.21 -7.34
C ILE A 360 18.24 1.78 -7.76
N GLY A 361 19.40 1.26 -7.35
CA GLY A 361 19.81 -0.11 -7.73
C GLY A 361 18.84 -1.19 -7.24
N ILE A 362 18.43 -1.13 -5.96
CA ILE A 362 17.51 -2.09 -5.35
C ILE A 362 16.12 -1.97 -5.99
N MET A 363 15.61 -0.75 -6.15
CA MET A 363 14.25 -0.53 -6.66
C MET A 363 14.14 -0.84 -8.15
N LEU A 364 15.11 -0.48 -8.98
CA LEU A 364 15.14 -0.87 -10.40
C LEU A 364 15.20 -2.40 -10.58
N THR A 365 16.06 -3.06 -9.79
CA THR A 365 16.14 -4.52 -9.84
C THR A 365 14.81 -5.16 -9.44
N ARG A 366 14.18 -4.65 -8.36
CA ARG A 366 12.86 -5.09 -7.92
C ARG A 366 11.81 -4.87 -8.99
N MET A 367 11.75 -3.69 -9.61
CA MET A 367 10.79 -3.32 -10.63
C MET A 367 10.87 -4.22 -11.86
N VAL A 368 12.08 -4.46 -12.37
CA VAL A 368 12.28 -5.35 -13.53
C VAL A 368 11.89 -6.79 -13.20
N LEU A 369 12.32 -7.31 -12.06
CA LEU A 369 11.99 -8.68 -11.68
C LEU A 369 10.52 -8.86 -11.27
N ALA A 370 9.86 -7.83 -10.75
CA ALA A 370 8.44 -7.86 -10.45
C ALA A 370 7.58 -8.03 -11.71
N SER A 371 8.02 -7.52 -12.88
CA SER A 371 7.32 -7.77 -14.15
C SER A 371 7.26 -9.25 -14.52
N LEU A 372 8.28 -10.04 -14.16
CA LEU A 372 8.29 -11.49 -14.36
C LEU A 372 7.29 -12.19 -13.43
N ILE A 373 7.12 -11.68 -12.20
CA ILE A 373 6.08 -12.20 -11.28
C ILE A 373 4.70 -11.91 -11.85
N VAL A 374 4.47 -10.71 -12.42
CA VAL A 374 3.21 -10.39 -13.10
C VAL A 374 2.95 -11.36 -14.25
N ALA A 375 3.95 -11.59 -15.11
CA ALA A 375 3.83 -12.54 -16.21
C ALA A 375 3.50 -13.97 -15.71
N PHE A 376 4.15 -14.42 -14.63
CA PHE A 376 3.90 -15.73 -14.03
C PHE A 376 2.46 -15.81 -13.47
N VAL A 377 2.02 -14.83 -12.72
CA VAL A 377 0.67 -14.80 -12.13
C VAL A 377 -0.39 -14.75 -13.22
N ALA A 378 -0.21 -13.92 -14.26
CA ALA A 378 -1.12 -13.81 -15.38
C ALA A 378 -1.22 -15.08 -16.21
N THR A 379 -0.13 -15.87 -16.32
CA THR A 379 -0.11 -17.09 -17.11
C THR A 379 -0.67 -18.29 -16.36
N PHE A 380 -0.37 -18.41 -15.08
CA PHE A 380 -0.63 -19.65 -14.33
C PHE A 380 -1.67 -19.49 -13.22
N ILE A 381 -1.71 -18.35 -12.52
CA ILE A 381 -2.52 -18.22 -11.31
C ILE A 381 -3.92 -17.67 -11.62
N TRP A 382 -4.00 -16.51 -12.29
CA TRP A 382 -5.29 -15.90 -12.59
C TRP A 382 -6.22 -16.74 -13.46
N PRO A 383 -5.74 -17.49 -14.49
CA PRO A 383 -6.61 -18.41 -15.21
C PRO A 383 -7.20 -19.52 -14.32
N MET A 384 -6.43 -20.00 -13.31
CA MET A 384 -6.95 -20.98 -12.34
C MET A 384 -8.02 -20.39 -11.40
N MET A 385 -8.05 -19.05 -11.26
CA MET A 385 -9.03 -18.30 -10.47
C MET A 385 -10.22 -17.81 -11.32
N ASN A 386 -10.26 -18.16 -12.60
CA ASN A 386 -11.26 -17.68 -13.59
C ASN A 386 -11.27 -16.15 -13.76
N LEU A 387 -10.07 -15.55 -13.74
CA LEU A 387 -9.85 -14.13 -13.99
C LEU A 387 -9.31 -13.89 -15.40
#